data_bca4170d77ac81d919076d074b1424b3
#
_entry.id   bca4170d77ac81d919076d074b1424b3
#
_cell.length_a   1.000
_cell.length_b   1.000
_cell.length_c   1.000
_cell.angle_alpha   90.00
_cell.angle_beta   90.00
_cell.angle_gamma   90.00
#
_symmetry.space_group_name_H-M   'P 1'
#
loop_
_entity.id
_entity.type
_entity.pdbx_description
1 polymer ?
#
loop_
_entity_poly.entity_id
_entity_poly.type
_entity_poly.pdbx_seq_one_letter_code
_entity_poly.pdbx_strand_id
1 'polypeptide(L)'
;MDPEPSLEIASQVDFTLAFGFIGIVILLFCSAIVSGAEVALFSLSQKDVEDSIQENNSKGKIISELLEKPKKLLATLLVANNFINIGVVILFSFIGKNIFEAIDSPVLKFTIEVILVTFLLLLFGEVLPKVYASRNNIKFAQLVVYPIAVLDKILSPISIPMREVTVFLQNKLGKQKTNFSIDQLSQ
;
A
#
# COMPACT_ATOMS: atom_id res chain seq x y z
N MET A 1 -50.11 11.10 0.92
CA MET A 1 -49.71 10.25 -0.21
C MET A 1 -48.31 9.79 0.14
N ASP A 2 -48.23 8.68 0.86
CA ASP A 2 -46.94 8.16 1.32
C ASP A 2 -46.20 7.62 0.11
N PRO A 3 -44.86 7.91 -0.04
CA PRO A 3 -44.08 7.40 -1.15
C PRO A 3 -44.10 5.87 -1.13
N GLU A 4 -44.29 5.27 -2.31
CA GLU A 4 -44.33 3.82 -2.44
C GLU A 4 -43.05 3.18 -1.87
N PRO A 5 -43.17 2.15 -1.01
CA PRO A 5 -42.01 1.53 -0.33
C PRO A 5 -40.95 1.00 -1.32
N SER A 6 -41.32 0.71 -2.56
CA SER A 6 -40.42 0.31 -3.65
C SER A 6 -39.44 1.42 -4.09
N LEU A 7 -39.89 2.69 -4.08
CA LEU A 7 -39.05 3.84 -4.46
C LEU A 7 -38.02 4.18 -3.36
N GLU A 8 -38.40 4.02 -2.11
CA GLU A 8 -37.54 4.29 -0.96
C GLU A 8 -36.42 3.25 -0.85
N ILE A 9 -36.74 1.96 -1.08
CA ILE A 9 -35.75 0.87 -1.10
C ILE A 9 -34.78 1.05 -2.28
N ALA A 10 -35.29 1.36 -3.48
CA ALA A 10 -34.44 1.59 -4.66
C ALA A 10 -33.46 2.76 -4.45
N SER A 11 -33.92 3.88 -3.87
CA SER A 11 -33.06 5.02 -3.58
C SER A 11 -31.99 4.71 -2.55
N GLN A 12 -32.28 3.93 -1.50
CA GLN A 12 -31.31 3.52 -0.48
C GLN A 12 -30.23 2.59 -1.06
N VAL A 13 -30.59 1.68 -1.93
CA VAL A 13 -29.65 0.79 -2.63
C VAL A 13 -28.70 1.60 -3.53
N ASP A 14 -29.23 2.59 -4.27
CA ASP A 14 -28.42 3.46 -5.13
C ASP A 14 -27.40 4.28 -4.34
N PHE A 15 -27.79 4.86 -3.20
CA PHE A 15 -26.88 5.59 -2.31
C PHE A 15 -25.79 4.68 -1.74
N THR A 16 -26.15 3.48 -1.28
CA THR A 16 -25.19 2.53 -0.70
C THR A 16 -24.16 2.10 -1.73
N LEU A 17 -24.58 1.82 -2.96
CA LEU A 17 -23.68 1.50 -4.07
C LEU A 17 -22.76 2.68 -4.42
N ALA A 18 -23.32 3.89 -4.51
CA ALA A 18 -22.53 5.09 -4.82
C ALA A 18 -21.45 5.36 -3.75
N PHE A 19 -21.80 5.33 -2.47
CA PHE A 19 -20.83 5.48 -1.38
C PHE A 19 -19.77 4.37 -1.37
N GLY A 20 -20.19 3.15 -1.67
CA GLY A 20 -19.28 2.03 -1.76
C GLY A 20 -18.28 2.17 -2.92
N PHE A 21 -18.71 2.60 -4.10
CA PHE A 21 -17.80 2.87 -5.22
C PHE A 21 -16.82 4.01 -4.91
N ILE A 22 -17.30 5.10 -4.31
CA ILE A 22 -16.44 6.20 -3.86
C ILE A 22 -15.40 5.67 -2.86
N GLY A 23 -15.82 4.85 -1.90
CA GLY A 23 -14.92 4.23 -0.93
C GLY A 23 -13.83 3.37 -1.59
N ILE A 24 -14.18 2.55 -2.58
CA ILE A 24 -13.20 1.75 -3.35
C ILE A 24 -12.21 2.65 -4.07
N VAL A 25 -12.67 3.71 -4.74
CA VAL A 25 -11.79 4.65 -5.45
C VAL A 25 -10.82 5.32 -4.48
N ILE A 26 -11.30 5.75 -3.30
CA ILE A 26 -10.45 6.35 -2.26
C ILE A 26 -9.41 5.33 -1.77
N LEU A 27 -9.80 4.10 -1.47
CA LEU A 27 -8.89 3.06 -1.01
C LEU A 27 -7.87 2.68 -2.08
N LEU A 28 -8.26 2.55 -3.36
CA LEU A 28 -7.34 2.32 -4.47
C LEU A 28 -6.34 3.47 -4.62
N PHE A 29 -6.79 4.72 -4.44
CA PHE A 29 -5.91 5.88 -4.46
C PHE A 29 -4.92 5.86 -3.28
N CYS A 30 -5.37 5.49 -2.07
CA CYS A 30 -4.48 5.31 -0.92
C CYS A 30 -3.46 4.18 -1.16
N SER A 31 -3.89 3.04 -1.73
CA SER A 31 -3.00 1.95 -2.12
C SER A 31 -1.95 2.42 -3.13
N ALA A 32 -2.36 3.18 -4.14
CA ALA A 32 -1.48 3.76 -5.15
C ALA A 32 -0.42 4.69 -4.54
N ILE A 33 -0.80 5.53 -3.58
CA ILE A 33 0.13 6.42 -2.86
C ILE A 33 1.18 5.61 -2.10
N VAL A 34 0.75 4.61 -1.32
CA VAL A 34 1.66 3.78 -0.50
C VAL A 34 2.57 2.94 -1.38
N SER A 35 2.02 2.30 -2.41
CA SER A 35 2.75 1.46 -3.34
C SER A 35 3.77 2.26 -4.18
N GLY A 36 3.38 3.43 -4.68
CA GLY A 36 4.28 4.33 -5.39
C GLY A 36 5.35 4.94 -4.48
N ALA A 37 5.01 5.26 -3.21
CA ALA A 37 5.96 5.77 -2.23
C ALA A 37 7.10 4.78 -1.95
N GLU A 38 6.80 3.49 -1.90
CA GLU A 38 7.81 2.44 -1.75
C GLU A 38 8.88 2.58 -2.84
N VAL A 39 8.49 2.58 -4.10
CA VAL A 39 9.42 2.68 -5.23
C VAL A 39 10.12 4.05 -5.25
N ALA A 40 9.38 5.14 -5.08
CA ALA A 40 9.93 6.49 -5.15
C ALA A 40 11.02 6.70 -4.09
N LEU A 41 10.71 6.43 -2.80
CA LEU A 41 11.63 6.69 -1.69
C LEU A 41 12.89 5.81 -1.75
N PHE A 42 12.74 4.52 -2.08
CA PHE A 42 13.90 3.61 -2.16
C PHE A 42 14.70 3.72 -3.47
N SER A 43 14.21 4.47 -4.46
CA SER A 43 14.94 4.77 -5.69
C SER A 43 15.73 6.08 -5.62
N LEU A 44 15.61 6.86 -4.52
CA LEU A 44 16.38 8.09 -4.36
C LEU A 44 17.85 7.78 -4.09
N SER A 45 18.75 8.48 -4.79
CA SER A 45 20.18 8.47 -4.47
C SER A 45 20.47 9.40 -3.27
N GLN A 46 21.61 9.22 -2.63
CA GLN A 46 22.06 10.14 -1.56
C GLN A 46 22.12 11.58 -2.05
N LYS A 47 22.56 11.80 -3.30
CA LYS A 47 22.60 13.12 -3.90
C LYS A 47 21.22 13.74 -4.05
N ASP A 48 20.21 12.97 -4.50
CA ASP A 48 18.83 13.45 -4.63
C ASP A 48 18.27 13.93 -3.28
N VAL A 49 18.60 13.21 -2.20
CA VAL A 49 18.20 13.58 -0.83
C VAL A 49 18.90 14.85 -0.36
N GLU A 50 20.22 14.95 -0.58
CA GLU A 50 21.03 16.11 -0.22
C GLU A 50 20.58 17.38 -0.98
N ASP A 51 20.38 17.28 -2.29
CA ASP A 51 19.87 18.37 -3.12
C ASP A 51 18.48 18.83 -2.64
N SER A 52 17.61 17.89 -2.28
CA SER A 52 16.30 18.19 -1.72
C SER A 52 16.35 18.91 -0.36
N ILE A 53 17.39 18.66 0.44
CA ILE A 53 17.62 19.34 1.72
C ILE A 53 18.16 20.75 1.49
N GLN A 54 19.10 20.91 0.52
CA GLN A 54 19.73 22.20 0.21
C GLN A 54 18.75 23.23 -0.35
N GLU A 55 17.74 22.80 -1.11
CA GLU A 55 16.64 23.64 -1.57
C GLU A 55 15.76 24.21 -0.43
N ASN A 56 16.20 24.05 0.83
CA ASN A 56 15.52 24.46 2.07
C ASN A 56 14.07 23.92 2.17
N ASN A 57 13.88 22.76 1.59
CA ASN A 57 12.58 22.12 1.51
C ASN A 57 12.35 21.26 2.76
N SER A 58 11.34 21.61 3.56
CA SER A 58 10.92 20.80 4.72
C SER A 58 10.65 19.34 4.34
N LYS A 59 10.25 19.10 3.09
CA LYS A 59 10.02 17.76 2.53
C LYS A 59 11.32 16.96 2.44
N GLY A 60 12.45 17.57 2.03
CA GLY A 60 13.74 16.89 1.95
C GLY A 60 14.21 16.40 3.32
N LYS A 61 13.99 17.17 4.37
CA LYS A 61 14.30 16.76 5.76
C LYS A 61 13.49 15.54 6.19
N ILE A 62 12.17 15.55 5.92
CA ILE A 62 11.29 14.42 6.26
C ILE A 62 11.67 13.18 5.46
N ILE A 63 12.01 13.32 4.18
CA ILE A 63 12.51 12.21 3.34
C ILE A 63 13.77 11.60 3.96
N SER A 64 14.73 12.44 4.35
CA SER A 64 15.97 11.99 5.01
C SER A 64 15.69 11.23 6.31
N GLU A 65 14.82 11.77 7.18
CA GLU A 65 14.43 11.14 8.45
C GLU A 65 13.76 9.77 8.24
N LEU A 66 12.90 9.65 7.22
CA LEU A 66 12.26 8.38 6.88
C LEU A 66 13.28 7.35 6.37
N LEU A 67 14.23 7.80 5.55
CA LEU A 67 15.28 6.95 4.97
C LEU A 67 16.40 6.60 5.95
N GLU A 68 16.54 7.27 7.09
CA GLU A 68 17.45 6.86 8.17
C GLU A 68 17.10 5.48 8.75
N LYS A 69 15.82 5.09 8.69
CA LYS A 69 15.33 3.80 9.21
C LYS A 69 14.65 2.98 8.11
N PRO A 70 15.37 2.56 7.06
CA PRO A 70 14.78 1.99 5.86
C PRO A 70 13.98 0.71 6.13
N LYS A 71 14.43 -0.14 7.06
CA LYS A 71 13.71 -1.37 7.44
C LYS A 71 12.38 -1.08 8.14
N LYS A 72 12.33 -0.02 8.97
CA LYS A 72 11.09 0.41 9.61
C LYS A 72 10.13 0.98 8.56
N LEU A 73 10.63 1.85 7.69
CA LEU A 73 9.84 2.43 6.61
C LEU A 73 9.24 1.35 5.70
N LEU A 74 10.06 0.37 5.29
CA LEU A 74 9.59 -0.75 4.46
C LEU A 74 8.48 -1.55 5.17
N ALA A 75 8.65 -1.86 6.46
CA ALA A 75 7.64 -2.54 7.25
C ALA A 75 6.35 -1.71 7.35
N THR A 76 6.45 -0.40 7.55
CA THR A 76 5.31 0.52 7.59
C THR A 76 4.54 0.51 6.29
N LEU A 77 5.23 0.65 5.15
CA LEU A 77 4.61 0.66 3.82
C LEU A 77 3.96 -0.69 3.49
N LEU A 78 4.62 -1.79 3.83
CA LEU A 78 4.09 -3.15 3.63
C LEU A 78 2.79 -3.37 4.43
N VAL A 79 2.79 -3.00 5.72
CA VAL A 79 1.60 -3.14 6.58
C VAL A 79 0.47 -2.25 6.07
N ALA A 80 0.77 -0.99 5.74
CA ALA A 80 -0.22 -0.05 5.23
C ALA A 80 -0.85 -0.55 3.93
N ASN A 81 -0.04 -0.98 2.97
CA ASN A 81 -0.51 -1.47 1.68
C ASN A 81 -1.42 -2.70 1.84
N ASN A 82 -0.99 -3.68 2.63
CA ASN A 82 -1.80 -4.88 2.88
C ASN A 82 -3.12 -4.54 3.59
N PHE A 83 -3.09 -3.63 4.56
CA PHE A 83 -4.31 -3.22 5.27
C PHE A 83 -5.31 -2.52 4.34
N ILE A 84 -4.83 -1.63 3.48
CA ILE A 84 -5.66 -0.95 2.47
C ILE A 84 -6.23 -1.96 1.47
N ASN A 85 -5.41 -2.88 0.97
CA ASN A 85 -5.83 -3.91 0.02
C ASN A 85 -6.91 -4.82 0.59
N ILE A 86 -6.79 -5.22 1.86
CA ILE A 86 -7.85 -5.96 2.57
C ILE A 86 -9.13 -5.13 2.64
N GLY A 87 -9.02 -3.82 2.94
CA GLY A 87 -10.15 -2.89 2.95
C GLY A 87 -10.87 -2.84 1.60
N VAL A 88 -10.12 -2.77 0.49
CA VAL A 88 -10.67 -2.80 -0.88
C VAL A 88 -11.45 -4.11 -1.11
N VAL A 89 -10.86 -5.26 -0.78
CA VAL A 89 -11.49 -6.58 -0.98
C VAL A 89 -12.79 -6.69 -0.18
N ILE A 90 -12.80 -6.28 1.10
CA ILE A 90 -13.99 -6.32 1.94
C ILE A 90 -15.09 -5.41 1.36
N LEU A 91 -14.73 -4.17 1.01
CA LEU A 91 -15.70 -3.21 0.48
C LEU A 91 -16.24 -3.64 -0.89
N PHE A 92 -15.36 -4.20 -1.75
CA PHE A 92 -15.75 -4.74 -3.05
C PHE A 92 -16.71 -5.92 -2.91
N SER A 93 -16.44 -6.84 -1.98
CA SER A 93 -17.33 -7.98 -1.71
C SER A 93 -18.68 -7.54 -1.16
N PHE A 94 -18.71 -6.46 -0.34
CA PHE A 94 -19.96 -5.89 0.17
C PHE A 94 -20.84 -5.34 -0.97
N ILE A 95 -20.24 -4.61 -1.91
CA ILE A 95 -20.98 -4.04 -3.07
C ILE A 95 -21.31 -5.12 -4.09
N GLY A 96 -20.44 -6.11 -4.28
CA GLY A 96 -20.57 -7.21 -5.21
C GLY A 96 -21.85 -8.03 -4.99
N LYS A 97 -22.37 -8.08 -3.75
CA LYS A 97 -23.65 -8.73 -3.46
C LYS A 97 -24.79 -8.19 -4.32
N ASN A 98 -24.82 -6.86 -4.51
CA ASN A 98 -25.86 -6.20 -5.29
C ASN A 98 -25.55 -6.19 -6.79
N ILE A 99 -24.28 -6.00 -7.17
CA ILE A 99 -23.86 -5.93 -8.59
C ILE A 99 -24.04 -7.28 -9.30
N PHE A 100 -23.68 -8.36 -8.62
CA PHE A 100 -23.69 -9.71 -9.18
C PHE A 100 -24.91 -10.53 -8.74
N GLU A 101 -26.02 -9.88 -8.40
CA GLU A 101 -27.26 -10.54 -7.97
C GLU A 101 -27.85 -11.43 -9.06
N ALA A 102 -27.68 -11.06 -10.33
CA ALA A 102 -28.16 -11.83 -11.49
C ALA A 102 -27.40 -13.15 -11.74
N ILE A 103 -26.33 -13.42 -10.98
CA ILE A 103 -25.53 -14.65 -11.14
C ILE A 103 -26.02 -15.68 -10.12
N ASP A 104 -26.74 -16.70 -10.58
CA ASP A 104 -27.30 -17.76 -9.74
C ASP A 104 -26.25 -18.67 -9.09
N SER A 105 -25.09 -18.87 -9.74
CA SER A 105 -24.03 -19.75 -9.23
C SER A 105 -23.13 -19.03 -8.21
N PRO A 106 -23.12 -19.44 -6.93
CA PRO A 106 -22.26 -18.82 -5.91
C PRO A 106 -20.76 -18.91 -6.23
N VAL A 107 -20.36 -20.05 -6.85
CA VAL A 107 -18.95 -20.28 -7.22
C VAL A 107 -18.55 -19.33 -8.35
N LEU A 108 -19.40 -19.15 -9.36
CA LEU A 108 -19.12 -18.25 -10.48
C LEU A 108 -19.08 -16.80 -10.00
N LYS A 109 -20.02 -16.38 -9.16
CA LYS A 109 -20.07 -15.07 -8.54
C LYS A 109 -18.75 -14.78 -7.80
N PHE A 110 -18.36 -15.64 -6.87
CA PHE A 110 -17.13 -15.52 -6.10
C PHE A 110 -15.88 -15.44 -7.00
N THR A 111 -15.82 -16.28 -8.04
CA THR A 111 -14.68 -16.30 -8.96
C THR A 111 -14.54 -14.97 -9.72
N ILE A 112 -15.65 -14.43 -10.22
CA ILE A 112 -15.66 -13.13 -10.92
C ILE A 112 -15.26 -12.01 -9.96
N GLU A 113 -15.82 -11.98 -8.75
CA GLU A 113 -15.48 -10.97 -7.73
C GLU A 113 -13.98 -10.97 -7.41
N VAL A 114 -13.41 -12.15 -7.17
CA VAL A 114 -11.98 -12.28 -6.84
C VAL A 114 -11.09 -11.86 -8.01
N ILE A 115 -11.40 -12.29 -9.23
CA ILE A 115 -10.61 -11.92 -10.41
C ILE A 115 -10.66 -10.42 -10.62
N LEU A 116 -11.84 -9.81 -10.54
CA LEU A 116 -12.02 -8.39 -10.81
C LEU A 116 -11.34 -7.51 -9.76
N VAL A 117 -11.54 -7.80 -8.46
CA VAL A 117 -10.88 -7.02 -7.40
C VAL A 117 -9.36 -7.17 -7.43
N THR A 118 -8.86 -8.38 -7.70
CA THR A 118 -7.43 -8.63 -7.84
C THR A 118 -6.85 -7.84 -9.02
N PHE A 119 -7.53 -7.84 -10.16
CA PHE A 119 -7.12 -7.05 -11.32
C PHE A 119 -7.08 -5.55 -11.03
N LEU A 120 -8.11 -5.01 -10.37
CA LEU A 120 -8.17 -3.60 -9.99
C LEU A 120 -7.03 -3.22 -9.03
N LEU A 121 -6.79 -4.05 -8.01
CA LEU A 121 -5.71 -3.84 -7.04
C LEU A 121 -4.33 -3.87 -7.70
N LEU A 122 -4.07 -4.91 -8.51
CA LEU A 122 -2.78 -5.04 -9.19
C LEU A 122 -2.53 -3.89 -10.16
N LEU A 123 -3.53 -3.54 -10.97
CA LEU A 123 -3.37 -2.50 -11.98
C LEU A 123 -3.28 -1.11 -11.36
N PHE A 124 -4.29 -0.70 -10.60
CA PHE A 124 -4.42 0.68 -10.09
C PHE A 124 -3.75 0.89 -8.73
N GLY A 125 -3.73 -0.14 -7.87
CA GLY A 125 -3.12 -0.06 -6.55
C GLY A 125 -1.61 -0.29 -6.56
N GLU A 126 -1.06 -1.06 -7.53
CA GLU A 126 0.34 -1.46 -7.49
C GLU A 126 1.13 -1.13 -8.77
N VAL A 127 0.76 -1.68 -9.93
CA VAL A 127 1.60 -1.63 -11.14
C VAL A 127 1.73 -0.20 -11.68
N LEU A 128 0.60 0.46 -11.96
CA LEU A 128 0.61 1.81 -12.52
C LEU A 128 1.31 2.83 -11.61
N PRO A 129 1.03 2.86 -10.29
CA PRO A 129 1.72 3.79 -9.38
C PRO A 129 3.22 3.51 -9.29
N LYS A 130 3.65 2.26 -9.23
CA LYS A 130 5.08 1.89 -9.18
C LYS A 130 5.81 2.29 -10.46
N VAL A 131 5.21 2.07 -11.63
CA VAL A 131 5.79 2.49 -12.91
C VAL A 131 5.91 4.01 -13.00
N TYR A 132 4.88 4.75 -12.58
CA TYR A 132 4.93 6.21 -12.56
C TYR A 132 5.98 6.74 -11.57
N ALA A 133 6.01 6.19 -10.35
CA ALA A 133 6.94 6.56 -9.30
C ALA A 133 8.40 6.26 -9.69
N SER A 134 8.65 5.16 -10.36
CA SER A 134 10.00 4.80 -10.86
C SER A 134 10.55 5.81 -11.88
N ARG A 135 9.67 6.40 -12.70
CA ARG A 135 10.05 7.41 -13.69
C ARG A 135 10.16 8.83 -13.12
N ASN A 136 9.49 9.11 -12.02
CA ASN A 136 9.39 10.43 -11.42
C ASN A 136 9.64 10.39 -9.91
N ASN A 137 10.67 9.65 -9.49
CA ASN A 137 10.91 9.31 -8.08
C ASN A 137 10.97 10.54 -7.15
N ILE A 138 11.75 11.57 -7.48
CA ILE A 138 11.90 12.78 -6.65
C ILE A 138 10.56 13.51 -6.50
N LYS A 139 9.86 13.77 -7.61
CA LYS A 139 8.58 14.47 -7.58
C LYS A 139 7.52 13.70 -6.82
N PHE A 140 7.47 12.40 -7.04
CA PHE A 140 6.51 11.53 -6.35
C PHE A 140 6.83 11.44 -4.86
N ALA A 141 8.09 11.24 -4.46
CA ALA A 141 8.52 11.25 -3.07
C ALA A 141 8.13 12.54 -2.35
N GLN A 142 8.40 13.71 -2.97
CA GLN A 142 8.01 15.02 -2.43
C GLN A 142 6.50 15.22 -2.33
N LEU A 143 5.71 14.58 -3.20
CA LEU A 143 4.25 14.63 -3.14
C LEU A 143 3.68 13.85 -1.97
N VAL A 144 4.23 12.65 -1.73
CA VAL A 144 3.67 11.68 -0.78
C VAL A 144 4.34 11.70 0.60
N VAL A 145 5.42 12.47 0.80
CA VAL A 145 6.21 12.45 2.04
C VAL A 145 5.39 12.73 3.29
N TYR A 146 4.47 13.68 3.25
CA TYR A 146 3.63 14.02 4.40
C TYR A 146 2.67 12.89 4.80
N PRO A 147 1.84 12.34 3.90
CA PRO A 147 0.99 11.21 4.25
C PRO A 147 1.80 9.98 4.71
N ILE A 148 2.97 9.72 4.11
CA ILE A 148 3.83 8.61 4.54
C ILE A 148 4.44 8.86 5.93
N ALA A 149 4.85 10.07 6.26
CA ALA A 149 5.35 10.40 7.59
C ALA A 149 4.26 10.21 8.67
N VAL A 150 3.02 10.59 8.38
CA VAL A 150 1.88 10.35 9.26
C VAL A 150 1.63 8.84 9.43
N LEU A 151 1.62 8.08 8.34
CA LEU A 151 1.48 6.62 8.38
C LEU A 151 2.61 5.96 9.17
N ASP A 152 3.87 6.39 8.99
CA ASP A 152 5.01 5.86 9.73
C ASP A 152 4.88 6.10 11.24
N LYS A 153 4.34 7.24 11.64
CA LYS A 153 4.08 7.55 13.04
C LYS A 153 2.94 6.71 13.61
N ILE A 154 1.83 6.56 12.89
CA ILE A 154 0.65 5.80 13.32
C ILE A 154 0.97 4.30 13.40
N LEU A 155 1.67 3.76 12.41
CA LEU A 155 2.00 2.33 12.32
C LEU A 155 3.29 1.95 13.08
N SER A 156 3.99 2.92 13.70
CA SER A 156 5.19 2.67 14.51
C SER A 156 5.03 1.52 15.52
N PRO A 157 3.92 1.40 16.29
CA PRO A 157 3.77 0.33 17.25
C PRO A 157 3.74 -1.07 16.62
N ILE A 158 3.39 -1.17 15.33
CA ILE A 158 3.36 -2.43 14.57
C ILE A 158 4.67 -2.63 13.79
N SER A 159 5.19 -1.59 13.16
CA SER A 159 6.38 -1.68 12.30
C SER A 159 7.68 -1.87 13.09
N ILE A 160 7.76 -1.41 14.34
CA ILE A 160 8.94 -1.60 15.19
C ILE A 160 9.17 -3.08 15.53
N PRO A 161 8.20 -3.84 16.05
CA PRO A 161 8.38 -5.29 16.28
C PRO A 161 8.73 -6.06 15.01
N MET A 162 8.10 -5.75 13.88
CA MET A 162 8.41 -6.40 12.59
C MET A 162 9.87 -6.15 12.16
N ARG A 163 10.36 -4.93 12.34
CA ARG A 163 11.77 -4.60 12.11
C ARG A 163 12.70 -5.44 12.98
N GLU A 164 12.40 -5.58 14.28
CA GLU A 164 13.23 -6.35 15.22
C GLU A 164 13.31 -7.83 14.81
N VAL A 165 12.19 -8.43 14.40
CA VAL A 165 12.17 -9.80 13.87
C VAL A 165 13.04 -9.92 12.62
N THR A 166 12.95 -8.95 11.68
CA THR A 166 13.76 -8.96 10.45
C THR A 166 15.26 -8.85 10.76
N VAL A 167 15.64 -7.97 11.68
CA VAL A 167 17.03 -7.81 12.11
C VAL A 167 17.54 -9.07 12.80
N PHE A 168 16.73 -9.66 13.68
CA PHE A 168 17.09 -10.92 14.37
C PHE A 168 17.34 -12.05 13.36
N LEU A 169 16.46 -12.23 12.38
CA LEU A 169 16.63 -13.25 11.34
C LEU A 169 17.89 -13.00 10.49
N GLN A 170 18.15 -11.76 10.09
CA GLN A 170 19.36 -11.41 9.34
C GLN A 170 20.64 -11.69 10.12
N ASN A 171 20.66 -11.36 11.42
CA ASN A 171 21.81 -11.61 12.27
C ASN A 171 22.04 -13.12 12.49
N LYS A 172 20.97 -13.92 12.56
CA LYS A 172 21.06 -15.37 12.73
C LYS A 172 21.50 -16.07 11.43
N LEU A 173 20.95 -15.64 10.27
CA LEU A 173 21.29 -16.23 8.97
C LEU A 173 22.63 -15.73 8.43
N GLY A 174 22.99 -14.46 8.71
CA GLY A 174 24.27 -13.88 8.28
C GLY A 174 25.49 -14.53 8.97
N LYS A 175 25.37 -14.93 10.23
CA LYS A 175 26.44 -15.66 10.94
C LYS A 175 26.73 -17.03 10.35
N GLN A 176 25.76 -17.71 9.74
CA GLN A 176 25.98 -18.99 9.06
C GLN A 176 26.83 -18.87 7.79
N LYS A 177 26.65 -17.82 7.00
CA LYS A 177 27.40 -17.61 5.76
C LYS A 177 28.90 -17.31 6.01
N THR A 178 29.22 -16.64 7.09
CA THR A 178 30.62 -16.30 7.43
C THR A 178 31.42 -17.52 7.88
N ASN A 179 30.78 -18.49 8.55
CA ASN A 179 31.47 -19.70 9.00
C ASN A 179 31.76 -20.67 7.83
N PHE A 180 30.90 -20.72 6.79
CA PHE A 180 31.16 -21.56 5.61
C PHE A 180 32.30 -21.04 4.72
N SER A 181 32.55 -19.72 4.73
CA SER A 181 33.59 -19.12 3.87
C SER A 181 35.01 -19.28 4.45
N ILE A 182 35.16 -19.46 5.76
CA ILE A 182 36.46 -19.61 6.43
C ILE A 182 36.95 -21.06 6.33
N ASP A 183 36.06 -22.04 6.43
CA ASP A 183 36.42 -23.46 6.32
C ASP A 183 36.85 -23.88 4.89
N GLN A 184 36.38 -23.16 3.85
CA GLN A 184 36.78 -23.40 2.46
C GLN A 184 38.12 -22.75 2.05
N LEU A 185 38.64 -21.82 2.84
CA LEU A 185 39.93 -21.17 2.58
C LEU A 185 41.10 -21.81 3.35
N SER A 186 40.83 -22.80 4.21
CA SER A 186 41.86 -23.50 5.02
C SER A 186 42.22 -24.91 4.50
N GLN A 187 41.76 -25.27 3.30
CA GLN A 187 42.22 -26.46 2.56
C GLN A 187 43.01 -26.03 1.34
#